data_6e4a0f1b49fb4697b2f9a94b73f34a45
#
_entry.id   6e4a0f1b49fb4697b2f9a94b73f34a45
#
_cell.length_a   1.000
_cell.length_b   1.000
_cell.length_c   1.000
_cell.angle_alpha   90.00
_cell.angle_beta   90.00
_cell.angle_gamma   90.00
#
_symmetry.space_group_name_H-M   'P 1'
#
loop_
_entity.id
_entity.type
_entity.pdbx_description
1 polymer ?
#
loop_
_entity_poly.entity_id
_entity_poly.type
_entity_poly.pdbx_seq_one_letter_code
_entity_poly.pdbx_strand_id
1 'polypeptide(L)'
;VRGDLNDNWNYDFAMQYGRVSFNQVQTGFYRTSAINQALNVVQTPTGPACANPAGGCVPYNIFQLGGVTQDALDFLETPSTQNGNLFERIVNFSLGGDLTDYGVKMPWANDGVGVSIGAEYRRETLDFAADFISSSGDLNGSGGANPPVNGSFDVYELFAETRIPIVQDMAFAKSLTLELAFRYSDYSSIGTTETYKIAGDWEPIDGLRLRGGYNRAVRAPHV
;
A
#
# COMPACT_ATOMS: atom_id res chain seq x y z
N VAL A 1 18.46 -16.26 1.77
CA VAL A 1 19.65 -17.09 1.52
C VAL A 1 20.11 -16.84 0.11
N ARG A 2 21.40 -16.49 -0.04
CA ARG A 2 22.04 -16.26 -1.34
C ARG A 2 23.23 -17.19 -1.48
N GLY A 3 23.52 -17.58 -2.72
CA GLY A 3 24.71 -18.37 -2.98
C GLY A 3 24.97 -18.51 -4.48
N ASP A 4 26.19 -18.93 -4.78
CA ASP A 4 26.61 -19.25 -6.12
C ASP A 4 26.43 -20.77 -6.33
N LEU A 5 25.83 -21.14 -7.44
CA LEU A 5 25.74 -22.55 -7.87
C LEU A 5 27.04 -22.97 -8.58
N ASN A 6 27.63 -22.04 -9.32
CA ASN A 6 28.93 -22.12 -9.96
C ASN A 6 29.38 -20.68 -10.36
N ASP A 7 30.47 -20.57 -11.12
CA ASP A 7 31.04 -19.26 -11.51
C ASP A 7 30.07 -18.40 -12.34
N ASN A 8 29.07 -19.00 -12.99
CA ASN A 8 28.15 -18.31 -13.90
C ASN A 8 26.73 -18.19 -13.35
N TRP A 9 26.37 -18.92 -12.31
CA TRP A 9 24.99 -18.95 -11.80
C TRP A 9 24.93 -18.70 -10.31
N ASN A 10 24.02 -17.83 -9.91
CA ASN A 10 23.70 -17.53 -8.51
C ASN A 10 22.20 -17.65 -8.25
N TYR A 11 21.85 -17.82 -7.00
CA TYR A 11 20.46 -17.85 -6.56
C TYR A 11 20.22 -16.92 -5.37
N ASP A 12 19.00 -16.42 -5.27
CA ASP A 12 18.49 -15.72 -4.10
C ASP A 12 17.16 -16.34 -3.70
N PHE A 13 17.03 -16.70 -2.43
CA PHE A 13 15.78 -17.14 -1.82
C PHE A 13 15.51 -16.28 -0.60
N ALA A 14 14.34 -15.64 -0.55
CA ALA A 14 13.91 -14.80 0.54
C ALA A 14 12.52 -15.20 1.04
N MET A 15 12.34 -15.13 2.35
CA MET A 15 11.02 -15.21 2.99
C MET A 15 10.87 -13.99 3.90
N GLN A 16 9.72 -13.35 3.84
CA GLN A 16 9.38 -12.22 4.68
C GLN A 16 8.01 -12.44 5.33
N TYR A 17 7.91 -12.09 6.61
CA TYR A 17 6.66 -11.93 7.32
C TYR A 17 6.64 -10.54 7.94
N GLY A 18 5.65 -9.75 7.58
CA GLY A 18 5.40 -8.42 8.12
C GLY A 18 4.08 -8.38 8.88
N ARG A 19 4.05 -7.66 9.99
CA ARG A 19 2.82 -7.31 10.70
C ARG A 19 2.90 -5.85 11.11
N VAL A 20 1.88 -5.10 10.76
CA VAL A 20 1.62 -3.77 11.32
C VAL A 20 0.33 -3.84 12.12
N SER A 21 0.38 -3.45 13.39
CA SER A 21 -0.80 -3.30 14.24
C SER A 21 -0.92 -1.85 14.63
N PHE A 22 -2.11 -1.29 14.54
CA PHE A 22 -2.38 0.04 15.05
C PHE A 22 -3.59 0.03 15.96
N ASN A 23 -3.56 0.91 16.94
CA ASN A 23 -4.66 1.23 17.80
C ASN A 23 -4.65 2.75 17.98
N GLN A 24 -5.73 3.40 17.62
CA GLN A 24 -5.87 4.83 17.68
C GLN A 24 -7.09 5.20 18.51
N VAL A 25 -6.90 6.07 19.50
CA VAL A 25 -7.97 6.69 20.27
C VAL A 25 -7.89 8.19 20.02
N GLN A 26 -8.97 8.76 19.54
CA GLN A 26 -9.12 10.20 19.34
C GLN A 26 -10.21 10.72 20.24
N THR A 27 -9.99 11.86 20.87
CA THR A 27 -10.96 12.56 21.75
C THR A 27 -11.38 13.87 21.13
N GLY A 28 -12.39 14.52 21.70
CA GLY A 28 -12.91 15.80 21.22
C GLY A 28 -13.94 15.65 20.10
N PHE A 29 -14.45 14.46 19.86
CA PHE A 29 -15.59 14.21 18.97
C PHE A 29 -16.92 14.27 19.76
N TYR A 30 -17.99 14.55 19.04
CA TYR A 30 -19.35 14.60 19.58
C TYR A 30 -20.25 13.61 18.85
N ARG A 31 -21.24 13.06 19.59
CA ARG A 31 -22.27 12.22 18.99
C ARG A 31 -23.36 13.08 18.35
N THR A 32 -23.67 12.83 17.09
CA THR A 32 -24.76 13.51 16.36
C THR A 32 -26.11 13.29 17.06
N SER A 33 -26.37 12.07 17.55
CA SER A 33 -27.56 11.72 18.33
C SER A 33 -27.67 12.54 19.62
N ALA A 34 -26.57 12.72 20.36
CA ALA A 34 -26.52 13.52 21.57
C ALA A 34 -26.71 15.01 21.29
N ILE A 35 -26.13 15.55 20.20
CA ILE A 35 -26.38 16.93 19.76
C ILE A 35 -27.87 17.15 19.49
N ASN A 36 -28.50 16.25 18.72
CA ASN A 36 -29.93 16.37 18.41
C ASN A 36 -30.81 16.28 19.67
N GLN A 37 -30.45 15.42 20.62
CA GLN A 37 -31.15 15.30 21.91
C GLN A 37 -31.00 16.58 22.75
N ALA A 38 -29.79 17.13 22.85
CA ALA A 38 -29.47 18.31 23.66
C ALA A 38 -30.00 19.63 23.06
N LEU A 39 -30.25 19.67 21.75
CA LEU A 39 -30.92 20.82 21.09
C LEU A 39 -32.45 20.76 21.22
N ASN A 40 -33.03 19.60 21.49
CA ASN A 40 -34.48 19.47 21.70
C ASN A 40 -34.84 19.82 23.15
N VAL A 41 -35.11 21.07 23.40
CA VAL A 41 -35.29 21.68 24.74
C VAL A 41 -36.75 22.09 24.99
N VAL A 42 -37.22 21.87 26.19
CA VAL A 42 -38.52 22.31 26.70
C VAL A 42 -38.34 23.23 27.90
N GLN A 43 -39.26 24.19 28.07
CA GLN A 43 -39.28 25.05 29.24
C GLN A 43 -39.96 24.35 30.42
N THR A 44 -39.24 24.27 31.54
CA THR A 44 -39.76 23.75 32.81
C THR A 44 -39.85 24.85 33.86
N PRO A 45 -40.53 24.62 35.01
CA PRO A 45 -40.57 25.60 36.09
C PRO A 45 -39.20 25.97 36.66
N THR A 46 -38.20 25.11 36.49
CA THR A 46 -36.81 25.30 36.97
C THR A 46 -35.86 25.81 35.89
N GLY A 47 -36.38 26.05 34.68
CA GLY A 47 -35.58 26.53 33.53
C GLY A 47 -35.60 25.58 32.33
N PRO A 48 -34.79 25.82 31.29
CA PRO A 48 -34.71 24.98 30.13
C PRO A 48 -34.16 23.56 30.48
N ALA A 49 -34.78 22.50 29.93
CA ALA A 49 -34.35 21.13 30.10
C ALA A 49 -34.51 20.38 28.79
N CYS A 50 -33.72 19.29 28.58
CA CYS A 50 -33.92 18.40 27.43
C CYS A 50 -35.32 17.80 27.45
N ALA A 51 -36.00 17.76 26.30
CA ALA A 51 -37.31 17.09 26.16
C ALA A 51 -37.18 15.58 26.49
N ASN A 52 -36.05 14.97 26.19
CA ASN A 52 -35.67 13.63 26.63
C ASN A 52 -34.47 13.74 27.60
N PRO A 53 -34.65 13.56 28.91
CA PRO A 53 -33.57 13.66 29.89
C PRO A 53 -32.69 12.41 29.99
N ALA A 54 -32.95 11.38 29.19
CA ALA A 54 -32.23 10.11 29.27
C ALA A 54 -30.72 10.33 29.07
N GLY A 55 -29.90 9.52 29.75
CA GLY A 55 -28.45 9.56 29.67
C GLY A 55 -27.79 10.79 30.29
N GLY A 56 -28.55 11.57 31.11
CA GLY A 56 -28.03 12.80 31.74
C GLY A 56 -27.94 13.99 30.78
N CYS A 57 -28.85 14.09 29.81
CA CYS A 57 -28.89 15.15 28.82
C CYS A 57 -28.86 16.54 29.47
N VAL A 58 -27.94 17.38 28.99
CA VAL A 58 -27.81 18.79 29.34
C VAL A 58 -28.11 19.64 28.09
N PRO A 59 -28.96 20.70 28.18
CA PRO A 59 -29.26 21.56 27.05
C PRO A 59 -28.00 22.15 26.40
N TYR A 60 -27.88 22.03 25.08
CA TYR A 60 -26.77 22.57 24.29
C TYR A 60 -27.15 23.94 23.72
N ASN A 61 -26.90 25.01 24.51
CA ASN A 61 -27.31 26.38 24.14
C ASN A 61 -26.26 27.02 23.22
N ILE A 62 -26.38 26.83 21.92
CA ILE A 62 -25.51 27.43 20.87
C ILE A 62 -26.00 28.85 20.45
N PHE A 63 -27.14 29.32 20.95
CA PHE A 63 -27.77 30.55 20.52
C PHE A 63 -27.34 31.79 21.34
N GLN A 64 -26.53 31.59 22.36
CA GLN A 64 -26.06 32.64 23.24
C GLN A 64 -24.54 32.55 23.43
N LEU A 65 -23.84 33.64 23.37
CA LEU A 65 -22.41 33.69 23.69
C LEU A 65 -22.19 33.23 25.14
N GLY A 66 -21.33 32.24 25.34
CA GLY A 66 -21.08 31.60 26.64
C GLY A 66 -22.22 30.71 27.14
N GLY A 67 -23.21 30.40 26.29
CA GLY A 67 -24.35 29.55 26.65
C GLY A 67 -24.04 28.04 26.67
N VAL A 68 -22.93 27.63 26.08
CA VAL A 68 -22.45 26.25 26.13
C VAL A 68 -21.70 26.01 27.43
N THR A 69 -22.22 25.10 28.26
CA THR A 69 -21.60 24.69 29.52
C THR A 69 -20.68 23.50 29.36
N GLN A 70 -19.76 23.32 30.32
CA GLN A 70 -18.88 22.12 30.32
C GLN A 70 -19.71 20.83 30.45
N ASP A 71 -20.74 20.82 31.28
CA ASP A 71 -21.63 19.67 31.43
C ASP A 71 -22.33 19.29 30.11
N ALA A 72 -22.69 20.29 29.27
CA ALA A 72 -23.24 20.03 27.95
C ALA A 72 -22.19 19.40 27.02
N LEU A 73 -20.94 19.91 27.04
CA LEU A 73 -19.86 19.31 26.25
C LEU A 73 -19.56 17.87 26.69
N ASP A 74 -19.49 17.62 27.99
CA ASP A 74 -19.26 16.28 28.56
C ASP A 74 -20.36 15.28 28.17
N PHE A 75 -21.63 15.75 28.07
CA PHE A 75 -22.72 14.92 27.56
C PHE A 75 -22.57 14.59 26.06
N LEU A 76 -22.07 15.52 25.27
CA LEU A 76 -21.94 15.36 23.83
C LEU A 76 -20.71 14.53 23.45
N GLU A 77 -19.62 14.68 24.21
CA GLU A 77 -18.31 14.13 23.86
C GLU A 77 -18.30 12.59 23.89
N THR A 78 -17.56 12.04 22.96
CA THR A 78 -17.26 10.60 22.89
C THR A 78 -15.87 10.42 22.27
N PRO A 79 -15.07 9.48 22.78
CA PRO A 79 -13.86 9.08 22.07
C PRO A 79 -14.22 8.28 20.81
N SER A 80 -13.35 8.33 19.82
CA SER A 80 -13.34 7.45 18.66
C SER A 80 -12.17 6.49 18.77
N THR A 81 -12.44 5.20 18.68
CA THR A 81 -11.41 4.16 18.73
C THR A 81 -11.39 3.39 17.42
N GLN A 82 -10.19 3.26 16.86
CA GLN A 82 -9.92 2.48 15.66
C GLN A 82 -8.77 1.53 15.91
N ASN A 83 -8.89 0.31 15.45
CA ASN A 83 -7.83 -0.68 15.50
C ASN A 83 -7.75 -1.45 14.20
N GLY A 84 -6.57 -1.99 13.92
CA GLY A 84 -6.39 -2.80 12.74
C GLY A 84 -5.06 -3.54 12.73
N ASN A 85 -5.00 -4.53 11.86
CA ASN A 85 -3.79 -5.28 11.57
C ASN A 85 -3.64 -5.42 10.06
N LEU A 86 -2.42 -5.20 9.61
CA LEU A 86 -1.98 -5.55 8.26
C LEU A 86 -0.96 -6.66 8.37
N PHE A 87 -1.16 -7.73 7.64
CA PHE A 87 -0.22 -8.85 7.54
C PHE A 87 0.27 -8.97 6.11
N GLU A 88 1.57 -9.20 5.96
CA GLU A 88 2.21 -9.48 4.68
C GLU A 88 3.07 -10.74 4.81
N ARG A 89 2.97 -11.62 3.82
CA ARG A 89 3.84 -12.79 3.66
C ARG A 89 4.35 -12.80 2.24
N ILE A 90 5.68 -12.86 2.10
CA ILE A 90 6.33 -12.95 0.79
C ILE A 90 7.27 -14.14 0.82
N VAL A 91 7.27 -14.90 -0.26
CA VAL A 91 8.27 -15.90 -0.59
C VAL A 91 8.76 -15.60 -2.00
N ASN A 92 10.05 -15.35 -2.14
CA ASN A 92 10.67 -15.01 -3.41
C ASN A 92 11.85 -15.96 -3.68
N PHE A 93 11.96 -16.39 -4.93
CA PHE A 93 13.10 -17.12 -5.43
C PHE A 93 13.53 -16.55 -6.77
N SER A 94 14.82 -16.35 -6.96
CA SER A 94 15.40 -15.98 -8.25
C SER A 94 16.69 -16.71 -8.53
N LEU A 95 16.92 -16.92 -9.81
CA LEU A 95 18.13 -17.52 -10.38
C LEU A 95 18.71 -16.53 -11.38
N GLY A 96 19.93 -16.08 -11.15
CA GLY A 96 20.68 -15.20 -12.05
C GLY A 96 21.80 -15.96 -12.74
N GLY A 97 22.03 -15.64 -14.01
CA GLY A 97 23.08 -16.30 -14.79
C GLY A 97 23.79 -15.33 -15.73
N ASP A 98 25.08 -15.58 -15.93
CA ASP A 98 25.90 -14.97 -17.00
C ASP A 98 26.23 -16.04 -18.04
N LEU A 99 25.88 -15.76 -19.28
CA LEU A 99 26.01 -16.72 -20.36
C LEU A 99 27.29 -16.53 -21.19
N THR A 100 28.25 -15.72 -20.72
CA THR A 100 29.51 -15.44 -21.42
C THR A 100 30.27 -16.71 -21.73
N ASP A 101 30.47 -17.57 -20.76
CA ASP A 101 31.24 -18.83 -20.91
C ASP A 101 30.52 -19.89 -21.75
N TYR A 102 29.22 -19.75 -21.92
CA TYR A 102 28.41 -20.59 -22.81
C TYR A 102 28.43 -20.09 -24.27
N GLY A 103 29.15 -19.01 -24.55
CA GLY A 103 29.24 -18.43 -25.88
C GLY A 103 27.99 -17.69 -26.36
N VAL A 104 27.01 -17.46 -25.46
CA VAL A 104 25.78 -16.72 -25.79
C VAL A 104 26.05 -15.23 -25.65
N LYS A 105 26.62 -14.64 -26.68
CA LYS A 105 26.97 -13.21 -26.75
C LYS A 105 26.80 -12.64 -28.15
N MET A 106 26.66 -11.32 -28.23
CA MET A 106 26.62 -10.64 -29.52
C MET A 106 28.02 -10.61 -30.18
N PRO A 107 28.10 -10.61 -31.49
CA PRO A 107 29.40 -10.63 -32.20
C PRO A 107 30.31 -9.44 -31.87
N TRP A 108 29.74 -8.33 -31.43
CA TRP A 108 30.44 -7.08 -31.11
C TRP A 108 30.51 -6.80 -29.63
N ALA A 109 30.22 -7.79 -28.78
CA ALA A 109 30.29 -7.69 -27.33
C ALA A 109 31.36 -8.63 -26.77
N ASN A 110 32.03 -8.22 -25.72
CA ASN A 110 32.97 -9.02 -24.94
C ASN A 110 32.22 -9.89 -23.94
N ASP A 111 31.23 -9.29 -23.29
CA ASP A 111 30.38 -9.93 -22.29
C ASP A 111 29.20 -10.66 -22.94
N GLY A 112 28.76 -11.73 -22.30
CA GLY A 112 27.58 -12.49 -22.71
C GLY A 112 26.27 -11.86 -22.24
N VAL A 113 25.20 -12.58 -22.54
CA VAL A 113 23.85 -12.24 -22.11
C VAL A 113 23.69 -12.58 -20.63
N GLY A 114 23.34 -11.58 -19.83
CA GLY A 114 22.89 -11.81 -18.47
C GLY A 114 21.40 -12.12 -18.42
N VAL A 115 21.01 -13.12 -17.62
CA VAL A 115 19.62 -13.56 -17.45
C VAL A 115 19.25 -13.62 -15.97
N SER A 116 18.00 -13.34 -15.67
CA SER A 116 17.42 -13.58 -14.35
C SER A 116 16.00 -14.11 -14.52
N ILE A 117 15.68 -15.20 -13.82
CA ILE A 117 14.33 -15.76 -13.77
C ILE A 117 13.94 -15.96 -12.31
N GLY A 118 12.66 -15.81 -12.01
CA GLY A 118 12.23 -16.04 -10.64
C GLY A 118 10.73 -16.18 -10.50
N ALA A 119 10.34 -16.50 -9.27
CA ALA A 119 8.97 -16.65 -8.85
C ALA A 119 8.76 -15.97 -7.50
N GLU A 120 7.60 -15.37 -7.31
CA GLU A 120 7.18 -14.76 -6.06
C GLU A 120 5.76 -15.21 -5.69
N TYR A 121 5.56 -15.50 -4.42
CA TYR A 121 4.24 -15.59 -3.81
C TYR A 121 4.12 -14.50 -2.75
N ARG A 122 3.01 -13.77 -2.79
CA ARG A 122 2.70 -12.75 -1.79
C ARG A 122 1.26 -12.87 -1.35
N ARG A 123 1.03 -12.74 -0.05
CA ARG A 123 -0.28 -12.62 0.54
C ARG A 123 -0.35 -11.39 1.43
N GLU A 124 -1.37 -10.57 1.22
CA GLU A 124 -1.69 -9.44 2.09
C GLU A 124 -3.07 -9.65 2.73
N THR A 125 -3.19 -9.26 3.99
CA THR A 125 -4.45 -9.33 4.75
C THR A 125 -4.61 -8.05 5.55
N LEU A 126 -5.77 -7.42 5.46
CA LEU A 126 -6.16 -6.26 6.23
C LEU A 126 -7.35 -6.63 7.11
N ASP A 127 -7.24 -6.34 8.41
CA ASP A 127 -8.34 -6.34 9.37
C ASP A 127 -8.43 -4.94 9.98
N PHE A 128 -9.55 -4.27 9.79
CA PHE A 128 -9.82 -2.95 10.35
C PHE A 128 -11.17 -2.94 11.03
N ALA A 129 -11.23 -2.35 12.23
CA ALA A 129 -12.47 -2.12 12.96
C ALA A 129 -12.45 -0.75 13.65
N ALA A 130 -13.59 -0.07 13.62
CA ALA A 130 -13.87 1.11 14.43
C ALA A 130 -14.89 0.75 15.53
N ASP A 131 -14.96 1.60 16.57
CA ASP A 131 -16.00 1.45 17.60
C ASP A 131 -17.42 1.61 17.03
N PHE A 132 -18.42 1.31 17.85
CA PHE A 132 -19.83 1.37 17.43
C PHE A 132 -20.26 2.78 16.99
N ILE A 133 -19.81 3.84 17.67
CA ILE A 133 -20.22 5.21 17.36
C ILE A 133 -19.66 5.62 15.99
N SER A 134 -18.39 5.33 15.75
CA SER A 134 -17.72 5.60 14.47
C SER A 134 -18.31 4.75 13.34
N SER A 135 -18.54 3.47 13.59
CA SER A 135 -19.05 2.53 12.57
C SER A 135 -20.52 2.75 12.22
N SER A 136 -21.34 3.25 13.17
CA SER A 136 -22.74 3.60 12.91
C SER A 136 -22.94 4.94 12.20
N GLY A 137 -21.90 5.80 12.15
CA GLY A 137 -21.97 7.15 11.59
C GLY A 137 -22.50 8.20 12.57
N ASP A 138 -22.63 7.88 13.85
CA ASP A 138 -23.08 8.82 14.89
C ASP A 138 -21.97 9.79 15.34
N LEU A 139 -20.73 9.60 14.85
CA LEU A 139 -19.60 10.48 15.14
C LEU A 139 -19.65 11.73 14.27
N ASN A 140 -19.90 12.89 14.90
CA ASN A 140 -19.96 14.17 14.19
C ASN A 140 -18.56 14.61 13.72
N GLY A 141 -18.47 15.11 12.48
CA GLY A 141 -17.22 15.59 11.89
C GLY A 141 -16.34 14.51 11.26
N SER A 142 -16.71 13.23 11.31
CA SER A 142 -15.93 12.13 10.71
C SER A 142 -16.22 11.89 9.22
N GLY A 143 -17.19 12.60 8.64
CA GLY A 143 -17.59 12.43 7.24
C GLY A 143 -18.57 11.30 6.95
N GLY A 144 -18.98 10.53 7.96
CA GLY A 144 -19.96 9.45 7.86
C GLY A 144 -19.57 8.19 8.62
N ALA A 145 -20.30 7.09 8.34
CA ALA A 145 -20.03 5.80 8.94
C ALA A 145 -18.67 5.23 8.49
N ASN A 146 -17.93 4.66 9.43
CA ASN A 146 -16.68 3.96 9.20
C ASN A 146 -16.82 2.46 9.53
N PRO A 147 -17.42 1.67 8.63
CA PRO A 147 -17.65 0.25 8.89
C PRO A 147 -16.33 -0.53 8.95
N PRO A 148 -16.32 -1.71 9.59
CA PRO A 148 -15.18 -2.59 9.57
C PRO A 148 -14.84 -3.03 8.12
N VAL A 149 -13.55 -3.14 7.83
CA VAL A 149 -13.04 -3.61 6.55
C VAL A 149 -12.11 -4.79 6.81
N ASN A 150 -12.44 -5.93 6.19
CA ASN A 150 -11.62 -7.13 6.25
C ASN A 150 -11.44 -7.69 4.85
N GLY A 151 -10.23 -8.04 4.52
CA GLY A 151 -9.97 -8.62 3.21
C GLY A 151 -8.56 -9.19 3.11
N SER A 152 -8.35 -9.97 2.06
CA SER A 152 -7.04 -10.50 1.72
C SER A 152 -6.96 -10.78 0.22
N PHE A 153 -5.75 -10.73 -0.32
CA PHE A 153 -5.46 -11.27 -1.63
C PHE A 153 -4.15 -12.03 -1.63
N ASP A 154 -4.06 -12.95 -2.56
CA ASP A 154 -2.84 -13.66 -2.91
C ASP A 154 -2.41 -13.27 -4.31
N VAL A 155 -1.10 -13.26 -4.56
CA VAL A 155 -0.54 -13.13 -5.89
C VAL A 155 0.59 -14.13 -6.11
N TYR A 156 0.56 -14.79 -7.26
CA TYR A 156 1.63 -15.63 -7.77
C TYR A 156 2.25 -14.93 -8.97
N GLU A 157 3.56 -14.80 -8.97
CA GLU A 157 4.28 -14.10 -10.01
C GLU A 157 5.40 -14.95 -10.57
N LEU A 158 5.57 -14.89 -11.89
CA LEU A 158 6.74 -15.40 -12.60
C LEU A 158 7.37 -14.22 -13.35
N PHE A 159 8.68 -14.10 -13.27
CA PHE A 159 9.39 -13.04 -13.97
C PHE A 159 10.65 -13.56 -14.66
N ALA A 160 11.01 -12.89 -15.74
CA ALA A 160 12.24 -13.08 -16.46
C ALA A 160 12.80 -11.74 -16.90
N GLU A 161 14.09 -11.57 -16.74
CA GLU A 161 14.83 -10.38 -17.15
C GLU A 161 16.08 -10.78 -17.93
N THR A 162 16.45 -9.98 -18.90
CA THR A 162 17.70 -10.20 -19.62
C THR A 162 18.37 -8.86 -19.92
N ARG A 163 19.69 -8.88 -19.82
CA ARG A 163 20.59 -7.80 -20.20
C ARG A 163 21.49 -8.29 -21.32
N ILE A 164 21.37 -7.66 -22.47
CA ILE A 164 22.03 -8.04 -23.71
C ILE A 164 23.04 -6.95 -24.08
N PRO A 165 24.34 -7.13 -23.82
CA PRO A 165 25.38 -6.27 -24.40
C PRO A 165 25.38 -6.45 -25.91
N ILE A 166 25.05 -5.37 -26.66
CA ILE A 166 24.96 -5.40 -28.13
C ILE A 166 26.30 -5.09 -28.74
N VAL A 167 26.95 -4.03 -28.22
CA VAL A 167 28.24 -3.51 -28.72
C VAL A 167 29.06 -3.06 -27.52
N GLN A 168 30.37 -3.38 -27.54
CA GLN A 168 31.33 -2.90 -26.56
C GLN A 168 32.64 -2.49 -27.27
N ASP A 169 33.29 -1.46 -26.75
CA ASP A 169 34.62 -0.98 -27.17
C ASP A 169 34.76 -0.65 -28.66
N MET A 170 33.66 -0.15 -29.28
CA MET A 170 33.69 0.31 -30.68
C MET A 170 33.57 1.83 -30.78
N ALA A 171 33.99 2.39 -31.94
CA ALA A 171 33.85 3.81 -32.20
C ALA A 171 32.38 4.26 -32.13
N PHE A 172 32.12 5.31 -31.35
CA PHE A 172 30.77 5.83 -31.03
C PHE A 172 29.83 4.84 -30.33
N ALA A 173 30.35 3.74 -29.83
CA ALA A 173 29.63 2.73 -29.08
C ALA A 173 30.54 2.05 -28.04
N LYS A 174 31.07 2.85 -27.10
CA LYS A 174 31.82 2.28 -25.97
C LYS A 174 31.05 1.20 -25.26
N SER A 175 29.74 1.42 -25.03
CA SER A 175 28.80 0.37 -24.66
C SER A 175 27.43 0.67 -25.23
N LEU A 176 26.74 -0.39 -25.70
CA LEU A 176 25.33 -0.38 -26.04
C LEU A 176 24.72 -1.64 -25.47
N THR A 177 23.75 -1.49 -24.58
CA THR A 177 23.08 -2.59 -23.90
C THR A 177 21.58 -2.48 -24.08
N LEU A 178 20.92 -3.61 -24.34
CA LEU A 178 19.47 -3.75 -24.33
C LEU A 178 19.05 -4.50 -23.06
N GLU A 179 18.02 -3.98 -22.37
CA GLU A 179 17.40 -4.63 -21.24
C GLU A 179 15.95 -4.98 -21.56
N LEU A 180 15.59 -6.24 -21.34
CA LEU A 180 14.22 -6.72 -21.49
C LEU A 180 13.77 -7.35 -20.18
N ALA A 181 12.53 -7.09 -19.79
CA ALA A 181 11.92 -7.75 -18.64
C ALA A 181 10.45 -8.06 -18.94
N PHE A 182 10.00 -9.19 -18.40
CA PHE A 182 8.60 -9.61 -18.45
C PHE A 182 8.21 -10.20 -17.11
N ARG A 183 6.98 -9.87 -16.64
CA ARG A 183 6.39 -10.43 -15.43
C ARG A 183 4.94 -10.78 -15.70
N TYR A 184 4.59 -11.98 -15.36
CA TYR A 184 3.23 -12.50 -15.31
C TYR A 184 2.81 -12.62 -13.86
N SER A 185 1.67 -12.03 -13.51
CA SER A 185 1.14 -12.03 -12.16
C SER A 185 -0.31 -12.52 -12.18
N ASP A 186 -0.65 -13.43 -11.27
CA ASP A 186 -2.00 -13.94 -11.06
C ASP A 186 -2.49 -13.56 -9.67
N TYR A 187 -3.41 -12.60 -9.62
CA TYR A 187 -4.02 -12.06 -8.42
C TYR A 187 -5.35 -12.74 -8.13
N SER A 188 -5.56 -13.19 -6.91
CA SER A 188 -6.86 -13.73 -6.49
C SER A 188 -8.01 -12.72 -6.58
N SER A 189 -7.69 -11.41 -6.58
CA SER A 189 -8.68 -10.32 -6.58
C SER A 189 -9.09 -9.84 -7.96
N ILE A 190 -8.16 -9.83 -8.95
CA ILE A 190 -8.39 -9.24 -10.28
C ILE A 190 -8.01 -10.15 -11.43
N GLY A 191 -7.52 -11.37 -11.13
CA GLY A 191 -7.00 -12.29 -12.15
C GLY A 191 -5.60 -11.91 -12.65
N THR A 192 -5.32 -12.25 -13.89
CA THR A 192 -3.97 -12.19 -14.46
C THR A 192 -3.61 -10.81 -15.00
N THR A 193 -2.35 -10.41 -14.80
CA THR A 193 -1.77 -9.21 -15.38
C THR A 193 -0.38 -9.48 -15.95
N GLU A 194 -0.03 -8.72 -16.97
CA GLU A 194 1.29 -8.81 -17.62
C GLU A 194 1.95 -7.44 -17.61
N THR A 195 3.20 -7.40 -17.18
CA THR A 195 4.03 -6.21 -17.22
C THR A 195 5.32 -6.49 -17.98
N TYR A 196 5.84 -5.50 -18.67
CA TYR A 196 7.07 -5.64 -19.43
C TYR A 196 7.85 -4.34 -19.51
N LYS A 197 9.15 -4.48 -19.72
CA LYS A 197 10.10 -3.38 -19.91
C LYS A 197 10.97 -3.67 -21.13
N ILE A 198 11.23 -2.64 -21.93
CA ILE A 198 12.26 -2.60 -22.97
C ILE A 198 13.05 -1.32 -22.74
N ALA A 199 14.34 -1.42 -22.51
CA ALA A 199 15.19 -0.26 -22.27
C ALA A 199 16.54 -0.41 -22.97
N GLY A 200 17.08 0.71 -23.42
CA GLY A 200 18.41 0.82 -24.01
C GLY A 200 19.30 1.74 -23.19
N ASP A 201 20.55 1.37 -23.08
CA ASP A 201 21.61 2.12 -22.44
C ASP A 201 22.78 2.24 -23.41
N TRP A 202 23.11 3.46 -23.81
CA TRP A 202 24.12 3.75 -24.81
C TRP A 202 25.15 4.76 -24.29
N GLU A 203 26.39 4.34 -24.29
CA GLU A 203 27.55 5.17 -24.01
C GLU A 203 28.37 5.32 -25.29
N PRO A 204 28.15 6.40 -26.08
CA PRO A 204 28.89 6.61 -27.33
C PRO A 204 30.36 6.94 -27.11
N ILE A 205 30.67 7.70 -26.06
CA ILE A 205 32.02 8.13 -25.69
C ILE A 205 32.14 8.20 -24.17
N ASP A 206 33.36 8.26 -23.65
CA ASP A 206 33.60 8.42 -22.21
C ASP A 206 32.88 9.65 -21.65
N GLY A 207 32.15 9.46 -20.58
CA GLY A 207 31.47 10.52 -19.86
C GLY A 207 30.11 10.95 -20.43
N LEU A 208 29.65 10.39 -21.55
CA LEU A 208 28.32 10.62 -22.11
C LEU A 208 27.53 9.32 -22.13
N ARG A 209 26.45 9.24 -21.34
CA ARG A 209 25.57 8.08 -21.27
C ARG A 209 24.12 8.47 -21.50
N LEU A 210 23.48 7.84 -22.46
CA LEU A 210 22.08 8.03 -22.83
C LEU A 210 21.27 6.80 -22.46
N ARG A 211 20.14 7.00 -21.81
CA ARG A 211 19.22 5.93 -21.43
C ARG A 211 17.81 6.25 -21.87
N GLY A 212 17.12 5.25 -22.39
CA GLY A 212 15.73 5.36 -22.76
C GLY A 212 15.04 4.03 -22.59
N GLY A 213 13.74 4.06 -22.29
CA GLY A 213 12.98 2.83 -22.14
C GLY A 213 11.49 3.06 -22.17
N TYR A 214 10.78 1.97 -22.41
CA TYR A 214 9.34 1.87 -22.30
C TYR A 214 8.98 0.71 -21.38
N ASN A 215 8.03 0.96 -20.46
CA ASN A 215 7.52 -0.08 -19.59
C ASN A 215 6.00 0.04 -19.42
N ARG A 216 5.35 -1.10 -19.37
CA ARG A 216 3.97 -1.24 -18.92
C ARG A 216 3.97 -1.68 -17.47
N ALA A 217 3.35 -0.89 -16.60
CA ALA A 217 3.15 -1.22 -15.19
C ALA A 217 1.64 -1.37 -14.91
N VAL A 218 1.31 -2.25 -13.97
CA VAL A 218 -0.05 -2.48 -13.47
C VAL A 218 -0.02 -2.30 -11.95
N ARG A 219 -1.06 -1.67 -11.43
CA ARG A 219 -1.30 -1.56 -10.00
C ARG A 219 -2.59 -2.30 -9.67
N ALA A 220 -2.50 -3.35 -8.86
CA ALA A 220 -3.68 -4.01 -8.32
C ALA A 220 -4.39 -3.11 -7.30
N PRO A 221 -5.73 -3.21 -7.17
CA PRO A 221 -6.45 -2.61 -6.05
C PRO A 221 -5.93 -3.12 -4.71
N HIS A 222 -5.96 -2.25 -3.70
CA HIS A 222 -5.69 -2.66 -2.32
C HIS A 222 -6.88 -3.44 -1.73
N VAL A 223 -6.65 -4.15 -0.64
CA VAL A 223 -7.70 -4.76 0.18
C VAL A 223 -8.60 -3.68 0.75
#